data_c2b4184e8aa8e9c1d32c363c4234fff5
#
_entry.id   c2b4184e8aa8e9c1d32c363c4234fff5
#
_cell.length_a   1.000
_cell.length_b   1.000
_cell.length_c   1.000
_cell.angle_alpha   90.00
_cell.angle_beta   90.00
_cell.angle_gamma   90.00
#
_symmetry.space_group_name_H-M   'P 1'
#
loop_
_entity.id
_entity.type
_entity.pdbx_description
1 polymer ?
#
loop_
_entity_poly.entity_id
_entity_poly.type
_entity_poly.pdbx_seq_one_letter_code
_entity_poly.pdbx_strand_id
1 'polypeptide(L)'
;MELKNIYIEATAKTPHVDLNPITGELIFSGKSIPENPAKIYENLLFWVQEYIKNPRKTTNLRLNIEYFNTASVIWLAKIVKVLSAMKEPENTLLIHLYFDIEEFDSMETEDVKETLSPVIDMIGTPTISIGIKIYGTDENGKILKESMVLI
;
A
#
# COMPACT_ATOMS: atom_id res chain seq x y z
N MET A 1 -6.12 -18.01 -17.24
CA MET A 1 -4.71 -17.98 -16.87
C MET A 1 -4.57 -17.52 -15.42
N GLU A 2 -3.94 -18.34 -14.61
CA GLU A 2 -3.77 -18.03 -13.18
C GLU A 2 -2.69 -16.97 -12.96
N LEU A 3 -3.01 -15.96 -12.16
CA LEU A 3 -2.04 -14.94 -11.82
C LEU A 3 -1.05 -15.51 -10.81
N LYS A 4 0.24 -15.31 -11.07
CA LYS A 4 1.30 -15.85 -10.22
C LYS A 4 1.74 -14.84 -9.16
N ASN A 5 2.27 -15.35 -8.04
CA ASN A 5 2.90 -14.51 -7.02
C ASN A 5 4.08 -13.77 -7.63
N ILE A 6 4.30 -12.55 -7.15
CA ILE A 6 5.56 -11.84 -7.37
C ILE A 6 6.26 -11.74 -6.03
N TYR A 7 7.53 -12.16 -6.00
CA TYR A 7 8.39 -12.03 -4.83
C TYR A 7 9.71 -11.40 -5.26
N ILE A 8 10.06 -10.26 -4.67
CA ILE A 8 11.31 -9.54 -4.96
C ILE A 8 12.00 -9.25 -3.62
N GLU A 9 13.26 -9.64 -3.50
CA GLU A 9 14.05 -9.32 -2.32
C GLU A 9 14.46 -7.85 -2.31
N ALA A 10 14.50 -7.27 -1.10
CA ALA A 10 14.91 -5.88 -0.93
C ALA A 10 16.41 -5.72 -1.23
N THR A 11 16.76 -4.56 -1.76
CA THR A 11 18.14 -4.11 -1.91
C THR A 11 18.33 -2.81 -1.13
N ALA A 12 19.53 -2.22 -1.17
CA ALA A 12 19.79 -0.95 -0.52
C ALA A 12 18.92 0.19 -1.06
N LYS A 13 18.42 0.08 -2.30
CA LYS A 13 17.65 1.13 -2.96
C LYS A 13 16.26 0.70 -3.42
N THR A 14 15.96 -0.60 -3.39
CA THR A 14 14.69 -1.11 -3.90
C THR A 14 13.97 -1.91 -2.84
N PRO A 15 12.63 -1.87 -2.83
CA PRO A 15 11.85 -2.51 -1.78
C PRO A 15 11.76 -4.01 -1.92
N HIS A 16 11.51 -4.69 -0.80
CA HIS A 16 10.97 -6.02 -0.79
C HIS A 16 9.53 -5.96 -1.28
N VAL A 17 9.16 -6.85 -2.18
CA VAL A 17 7.80 -6.92 -2.72
C VAL A 17 7.30 -8.36 -2.64
N ASP A 18 6.11 -8.53 -2.11
CA ASP A 18 5.43 -9.84 -2.05
C ASP A 18 3.96 -9.65 -2.42
N LEU A 19 3.62 -10.02 -3.63
CA LEU A 19 2.25 -9.90 -4.14
C LEU A 19 1.66 -11.29 -4.30
N ASN A 20 0.69 -11.62 -3.45
CA ASN A 20 0.08 -12.96 -3.41
C ASN A 20 -1.38 -12.89 -3.83
N PRO A 21 -1.75 -13.45 -5.00
CA PRO A 21 -3.13 -13.36 -5.50
C PRO A 21 -4.09 -14.33 -4.80
N ILE A 22 -3.56 -15.30 -4.04
CA ILE A 22 -4.38 -16.28 -3.33
C ILE A 22 -4.85 -15.73 -2.00
N THR A 23 -3.95 -15.03 -1.28
CA THR A 23 -4.26 -14.47 0.03
C THR A 23 -4.78 -13.03 -0.03
N GLY A 24 -4.51 -12.32 -1.12
CA GLY A 24 -4.81 -10.89 -1.21
C GLY A 24 -3.84 -10.01 -0.44
N GLU A 25 -2.71 -10.57 0.01
CA GLU A 25 -1.66 -9.82 0.71
C GLU A 25 -0.68 -9.24 -0.30
N LEU A 26 -0.60 -7.92 -0.35
CA LEU A 26 0.28 -7.18 -1.25
C LEU A 26 1.22 -6.35 -0.38
N ILE A 27 2.48 -6.78 -0.28
CA ILE A 27 3.43 -6.24 0.70
C ILE A 27 4.59 -5.52 0.01
N PHE A 28 4.86 -4.29 0.44
CA PHE A 28 6.02 -3.50 0.05
C PHE A 28 6.73 -3.08 1.33
N SER A 29 8.02 -3.37 1.44
CA SER A 29 8.79 -2.98 2.64
C SER A 29 10.23 -2.61 2.30
N GLY A 30 10.88 -1.84 3.18
CA GLY A 30 12.25 -1.41 3.02
C GLY A 30 12.36 -0.02 2.42
N LYS A 31 13.26 0.16 1.47
CA LYS A 31 13.52 1.46 0.83
C LYS A 31 13.10 1.42 -0.62
N SER A 32 12.49 2.50 -1.11
CA SER A 32 12.13 2.63 -2.52
C SER A 32 12.67 3.95 -3.07
N ILE A 33 13.95 3.92 -3.42
CA ILE A 33 14.69 5.05 -4.01
C ILE A 33 15.44 4.61 -5.26
N PRO A 34 14.78 3.86 -6.18
CA PRO A 34 15.44 3.36 -7.38
C PRO A 34 15.78 4.50 -8.35
N GLU A 35 16.85 4.33 -9.12
CA GLU A 35 17.24 5.28 -10.17
C GLU A 35 16.25 5.25 -11.32
N ASN A 36 15.72 4.07 -11.63
CA ASN A 36 14.70 3.90 -12.65
C ASN A 36 13.50 3.16 -12.07
N PRO A 37 12.55 3.89 -11.45
CA PRO A 37 11.39 3.26 -10.81
C PRO A 37 10.48 2.52 -11.78
N ALA A 38 10.37 2.96 -13.04
CA ALA A 38 9.54 2.28 -14.02
C ALA A 38 9.97 0.82 -14.21
N LYS A 39 11.27 0.55 -14.14
CA LYS A 39 11.80 -0.80 -14.31
C LYS A 39 11.24 -1.78 -13.28
N ILE A 40 10.94 -1.29 -12.08
CA ILE A 40 10.37 -2.10 -10.99
C ILE A 40 8.85 -2.04 -11.02
N TYR A 41 8.29 -0.85 -11.02
CA TYR A 41 6.87 -0.63 -10.77
C TYR A 41 5.96 -0.90 -11.97
N GLU A 42 6.47 -0.83 -13.19
CA GLU A 42 5.66 -1.07 -14.38
C GLU A 42 5.06 -2.48 -14.37
N ASN A 43 5.87 -3.48 -14.07
CA ASN A 43 5.41 -4.86 -13.96
C ASN A 43 4.47 -5.06 -12.77
N LEU A 44 4.71 -4.36 -11.66
CA LEU A 44 3.87 -4.44 -10.48
C LEU A 44 2.49 -3.83 -10.75
N LEU A 45 2.46 -2.71 -11.44
CA LEU A 45 1.20 -2.07 -11.84
C LEU A 45 0.40 -2.98 -12.78
N PHE A 46 1.07 -3.60 -13.74
CA PHE A 46 0.43 -4.57 -14.64
C PHE A 46 -0.16 -5.75 -13.83
N TRP A 47 0.59 -6.28 -12.87
CA TRP A 47 0.12 -7.35 -12.01
C TRP A 47 -1.14 -6.94 -11.25
N VAL A 48 -1.15 -5.74 -10.69
CA VAL A 48 -2.30 -5.23 -9.94
C VAL A 48 -3.52 -5.07 -10.86
N GLN A 49 -3.34 -4.58 -12.08
CA GLN A 49 -4.40 -4.47 -13.08
C GLN A 49 -5.02 -5.85 -13.39
N GLU A 50 -4.21 -6.89 -13.43
CA GLU A 50 -4.70 -8.25 -13.63
C GLU A 50 -5.36 -8.79 -12.37
N TYR A 51 -4.81 -8.48 -11.19
CA TYR A 51 -5.35 -8.94 -9.92
C TYR A 51 -6.78 -8.49 -9.71
N ILE A 52 -7.12 -7.25 -10.03
CA ILE A 52 -8.47 -6.71 -9.78
C ILE A 52 -9.54 -7.32 -10.67
N LYS A 53 -9.18 -8.10 -11.68
CA LYS A 53 -10.14 -8.84 -12.50
C LYS A 53 -10.75 -10.02 -11.74
N ASN A 54 -10.02 -10.56 -10.76
CA ASN A 54 -10.49 -11.65 -9.90
C ASN A 54 -9.86 -11.52 -8.51
N PRO A 55 -10.20 -10.44 -7.78
CA PRO A 55 -9.57 -10.16 -6.50
C PRO A 55 -10.11 -11.06 -5.38
N ARG A 56 -9.37 -11.12 -4.28
CA ARG A 56 -9.88 -11.72 -3.05
C ARG A 56 -10.91 -10.76 -2.42
N LYS A 57 -11.76 -11.32 -1.58
CA LYS A 57 -12.79 -10.53 -0.89
C LYS A 57 -12.19 -9.37 -0.11
N THR A 58 -11.08 -9.60 0.58
CA THR A 58 -10.30 -8.58 1.25
C THR A 58 -8.91 -8.52 0.66
N THR A 59 -8.51 -7.34 0.21
CA THR A 59 -7.15 -7.07 -0.27
C THR A 59 -6.45 -6.21 0.76
N ASN A 60 -5.27 -6.67 1.19
CA ASN A 60 -4.45 -5.94 2.16
C ASN A 60 -3.21 -5.41 1.45
N LEU A 61 -3.14 -4.10 1.27
CA LEU A 61 -1.95 -3.43 0.75
C LEU A 61 -1.15 -2.92 1.94
N ARG A 62 0.04 -3.49 2.15
CA ARG A 62 0.91 -3.14 3.28
C ARG A 62 2.11 -2.37 2.79
N LEU A 63 2.24 -1.14 3.27
CA LEU A 63 3.32 -0.23 2.90
C LEU A 63 4.18 0.05 4.13
N ASN A 64 5.21 -0.76 4.32
CA ASN A 64 6.18 -0.59 5.40
C ASN A 64 7.50 -0.09 4.82
N ILE A 65 7.46 1.09 4.21
CA ILE A 65 8.59 1.67 3.49
C ILE A 65 9.23 2.76 4.33
N GLU A 66 10.53 2.59 4.64
CA GLU A 66 11.31 3.56 5.42
C GLU A 66 11.53 4.87 4.66
N TYR A 67 11.91 4.74 3.38
CA TYR A 67 12.18 5.87 2.50
C TYR A 67 11.66 5.56 1.10
N PHE A 68 11.07 6.56 0.46
CA PHE A 68 10.74 6.46 -0.96
C PHE A 68 10.94 7.82 -1.61
N ASN A 69 11.46 7.81 -2.85
CA ASN A 69 11.60 9.04 -3.62
C ASN A 69 10.25 9.44 -4.25
N THR A 70 10.17 10.65 -4.78
CA THR A 70 8.95 11.19 -5.36
C THR A 70 8.37 10.29 -6.46
N ALA A 71 9.23 9.75 -7.31
CA ALA A 71 8.79 8.88 -8.40
C ALA A 71 8.15 7.60 -7.86
N SER A 72 8.69 7.01 -6.79
CA SER A 72 8.11 5.82 -6.15
C SER A 72 6.73 6.12 -5.57
N VAL A 73 6.55 7.29 -4.96
CA VAL A 73 5.25 7.72 -4.44
C VAL A 73 4.21 7.78 -5.55
N ILE A 74 4.59 8.33 -6.71
CA ILE A 74 3.70 8.41 -7.87
C ILE A 74 3.27 7.02 -8.34
N TRP A 75 4.22 6.07 -8.42
CA TRP A 75 3.90 4.70 -8.82
C TRP A 75 3.01 3.99 -7.80
N LEU A 76 3.30 4.13 -6.51
CA LEU A 76 2.46 3.55 -5.45
C LEU A 76 1.06 4.14 -5.49
N ALA A 77 0.94 5.42 -5.78
CA ALA A 77 -0.35 6.08 -5.93
C ALA A 77 -1.15 5.51 -7.09
N LYS A 78 -0.50 5.21 -8.21
CA LYS A 78 -1.15 4.53 -9.34
C LYS A 78 -1.67 3.15 -8.95
N ILE A 79 -0.90 2.41 -8.15
CA ILE A 79 -1.31 1.10 -7.65
C ILE A 79 -2.56 1.22 -6.77
N VAL A 80 -2.57 2.18 -5.84
CA VAL A 80 -3.74 2.44 -4.99
C VAL A 80 -4.97 2.79 -5.84
N LYS A 81 -4.79 3.64 -6.85
CA LYS A 81 -5.88 4.02 -7.74
C LYS A 81 -6.48 2.81 -8.46
N VAL A 82 -5.63 1.92 -8.97
CA VAL A 82 -6.10 0.71 -9.64
C VAL A 82 -6.87 -0.20 -8.66
N LEU A 83 -6.31 -0.43 -7.46
CA LEU A 83 -6.98 -1.25 -6.45
C LEU A 83 -8.33 -0.67 -6.04
N SER A 84 -8.42 0.66 -5.92
CA SER A 84 -9.67 1.32 -5.53
C SER A 84 -10.75 1.25 -6.60
N ALA A 85 -10.38 0.86 -7.82
CA ALA A 85 -11.32 0.72 -8.94
C ALA A 85 -11.99 -0.65 -9.01
N MET A 86 -11.79 -1.52 -8.02
CA MET A 86 -12.54 -2.78 -7.92
C MET A 86 -14.04 -2.49 -7.89
N LYS A 87 -14.83 -3.34 -8.55
CA LYS A 87 -16.25 -3.03 -8.84
C LYS A 87 -17.25 -3.75 -7.95
N GLU A 88 -16.89 -4.88 -7.39
CA GLU A 88 -17.80 -5.68 -6.58
C GLU A 88 -17.96 -5.08 -5.18
N PRO A 89 -19.17 -4.68 -4.78
CA PRO A 89 -19.36 -3.99 -3.49
C PRO A 89 -18.92 -4.79 -2.26
N GLU A 90 -18.90 -6.11 -2.34
CA GLU A 90 -18.45 -6.95 -1.23
C GLU A 90 -16.94 -6.97 -1.06
N ASN A 91 -16.19 -6.43 -2.03
CA ASN A 91 -14.74 -6.35 -1.91
C ASN A 91 -14.33 -5.24 -0.93
N THR A 92 -13.29 -5.49 -0.18
CA THR A 92 -12.72 -4.54 0.78
C THR A 92 -11.24 -4.36 0.49
N LEU A 93 -10.80 -3.11 0.48
CA LEU A 93 -9.39 -2.76 0.38
C LEU A 93 -8.95 -2.16 1.71
N LEU A 94 -7.97 -2.77 2.35
CA LEU A 94 -7.33 -2.22 3.55
C LEU A 94 -5.91 -1.82 3.19
N ILE A 95 -5.61 -0.54 3.38
CA ILE A 95 -4.27 0.01 3.17
C ILE A 95 -3.62 0.14 4.54
N HIS A 96 -2.48 -0.52 4.73
CA HIS A 96 -1.76 -0.53 6.01
C HIS A 96 -0.48 0.28 5.87
N LEU A 97 -0.37 1.34 6.66
CA LEU A 97 0.79 2.23 6.67
C LEU A 97 1.52 2.09 8.00
N TYR A 98 2.82 1.85 7.95
CA TYR A 98 3.65 1.64 9.14
C TYR A 98 4.58 2.82 9.33
N PHE A 99 4.55 3.39 10.52
CA PHE A 99 5.39 4.51 10.91
C PHE A 99 6.17 4.18 12.17
N ASP A 100 7.32 4.82 12.34
CA ASP A 100 8.01 4.80 13.62
C ASP A 100 7.10 5.37 14.69
N ILE A 101 7.17 4.84 15.93
CA ILE A 101 6.27 5.26 17.02
C ILE A 101 6.36 6.76 17.31
N GLU A 102 7.53 7.37 17.16
CA GLU A 102 7.69 8.81 17.36
C GLU A 102 6.91 9.61 16.31
N GLU A 103 6.97 9.17 15.05
CA GLU A 103 6.17 9.79 13.98
C GLU A 103 4.69 9.59 14.24
N PHE A 104 4.30 8.38 14.63
CA PHE A 104 2.90 8.06 14.93
C PHE A 104 2.35 8.96 16.04
N ASP A 105 3.12 9.10 17.14
CA ASP A 105 2.70 9.91 18.28
C ASP A 105 2.63 11.42 17.94
N SER A 106 3.40 11.88 16.95
CA SER A 106 3.36 13.27 16.49
C SER A 106 2.14 13.58 15.63
N MET A 107 1.47 12.55 15.12
CA MET A 107 0.24 12.70 14.34
C MET A 107 -0.96 12.79 15.27
N GLU A 108 -1.59 13.94 15.35
CA GLU A 108 -2.88 14.05 16.02
C GLU A 108 -3.97 13.61 15.04
N THR A 109 -5.15 13.28 15.56
CA THR A 109 -6.24 12.71 14.76
C THR A 109 -6.61 13.54 13.53
N GLU A 110 -6.52 14.85 13.62
CA GLU A 110 -6.80 15.75 12.49
C GLU A 110 -5.66 15.74 11.47
N ASP A 111 -4.41 15.65 11.94
CA ASP A 111 -3.23 15.62 11.10
C ASP A 111 -3.14 14.34 10.28
N VAL A 112 -3.68 13.24 10.81
CA VAL A 112 -3.71 11.97 10.09
C VAL A 112 -4.47 12.12 8.77
N LYS A 113 -5.64 12.76 8.79
CA LYS A 113 -6.42 12.98 7.57
C LYS A 113 -5.70 13.89 6.58
N GLU A 114 -5.04 14.94 7.07
CA GLU A 114 -4.25 15.83 6.22
C GLU A 114 -3.08 15.10 5.60
N THR A 115 -2.35 14.32 6.40
CA THR A 115 -1.21 13.54 5.92
C THR A 115 -1.61 12.55 4.85
N LEU A 116 -2.81 11.96 4.96
CA LEU A 116 -3.31 10.96 4.03
C LEU A 116 -4.11 11.55 2.87
N SER A 117 -4.37 12.86 2.87
CA SER A 117 -5.21 13.47 1.84
C SER A 117 -4.73 13.22 0.41
N PRO A 118 -3.43 13.22 0.09
CA PRO A 118 -2.99 12.89 -1.26
C PRO A 118 -3.42 11.49 -1.71
N VAL A 119 -3.40 10.52 -0.78
CA VAL A 119 -3.85 9.14 -1.06
C VAL A 119 -5.36 9.11 -1.18
N ILE A 120 -6.06 9.75 -0.24
CA ILE A 120 -7.52 9.78 -0.21
C ILE A 120 -8.08 10.47 -1.47
N ASP A 121 -7.49 11.58 -1.87
CA ASP A 121 -7.92 12.34 -3.05
C ASP A 121 -7.80 11.53 -4.35
N MET A 122 -6.84 10.63 -4.41
CA MET A 122 -6.65 9.76 -5.56
C MET A 122 -7.72 8.68 -5.70
N ILE A 123 -8.29 8.26 -4.59
CA ILE A 123 -9.29 7.20 -4.55
C ILE A 123 -10.59 7.65 -5.20
N GLY A 124 -10.94 8.92 -5.06
CA GLY A 124 -12.20 9.46 -5.59
C GLY A 124 -13.41 8.86 -4.87
N THR A 125 -14.42 8.44 -5.62
CA THR A 125 -15.65 7.83 -5.08
C THR A 125 -15.64 6.33 -5.35
N PRO A 126 -15.19 5.51 -4.39
CA PRO A 126 -15.07 4.07 -4.61
C PRO A 126 -16.42 3.35 -4.51
N THR A 127 -16.54 2.23 -5.23
CA THR A 127 -17.67 1.31 -5.09
C THR A 127 -17.47 0.37 -3.91
N ILE A 128 -16.22 0.03 -3.62
CA ILE A 128 -15.85 -0.90 -2.56
C ILE A 128 -15.65 -0.17 -1.23
N SER A 129 -15.57 -0.93 -0.15
CA SER A 129 -15.20 -0.40 1.16
C SER A 129 -13.69 -0.25 1.26
N ILE A 130 -13.22 0.93 1.68
CA ILE A 130 -11.78 1.20 1.83
C ILE A 130 -11.50 1.71 3.24
N GLY A 131 -10.52 1.10 3.89
CA GLY A 131 -10.02 1.55 5.18
C GLY A 131 -8.51 1.75 5.12
N ILE A 132 -8.00 2.71 5.87
CA ILE A 132 -6.57 2.94 6.02
C ILE A 132 -6.22 2.70 7.48
N LYS A 133 -5.37 1.70 7.74
CA LYS A 133 -4.83 1.43 9.06
C LYS A 133 -3.44 2.02 9.18
N ILE A 134 -3.19 2.67 10.30
CA ILE A 134 -1.91 3.31 10.57
C ILE A 134 -1.33 2.68 11.83
N TYR A 135 -0.08 2.27 11.76
CA TYR A 135 0.61 1.59 12.85
C TYR A 135 1.81 2.39 13.30
N GLY A 136 1.99 2.47 14.62
CA GLY A 136 3.24 2.95 15.22
C GLY A 136 4.07 1.76 15.66
N THR A 137 5.29 1.65 15.18
CA THR A 137 6.16 0.51 15.45
C THR A 137 7.42 0.92 16.20
N ASP A 138 7.98 -0.02 16.97
CA ASP A 138 9.28 0.18 17.61
C ASP A 138 10.43 -0.12 16.63
N GLU A 139 11.66 0.00 17.08
CA GLU A 139 12.85 -0.23 16.27
C GLU A 139 12.96 -1.66 15.73
N ASN A 140 12.25 -2.61 16.35
CA ASN A 140 12.24 -4.01 15.93
C ASN A 140 11.04 -4.34 15.03
N GLY A 141 10.24 -3.34 14.68
CA GLY A 141 9.06 -3.53 13.83
C GLY A 141 7.83 -4.01 14.57
N LYS A 142 7.88 -4.06 15.93
CA LYS A 142 6.73 -4.46 16.71
C LYS A 142 5.68 -3.35 16.75
N ILE A 143 4.42 -3.70 16.50
CA ILE A 143 3.31 -2.75 16.54
C ILE A 143 3.00 -2.39 17.99
N LEU A 144 3.13 -1.10 18.32
CA LEU A 144 2.85 -0.57 19.66
C LEU A 144 1.48 0.11 19.73
N LYS A 145 1.08 0.76 18.65
CA LYS A 145 -0.21 1.47 18.56
C LYS A 145 -0.77 1.35 17.15
N GLU A 146 -2.09 1.47 17.03
CA GLU A 146 -2.74 1.51 15.73
C GLU A 146 -3.93 2.45 15.73
N SER A 147 -4.27 2.95 14.54
CA SER A 147 -5.43 3.80 14.31
C SER A 147 -6.03 3.44 12.96
N MET A 148 -7.30 3.77 12.73
CA MET A 148 -7.98 3.45 11.48
C MET A 148 -8.79 4.65 10.99
N VAL A 149 -8.74 4.89 9.68
CA VAL A 149 -9.55 5.89 9.00
C VAL A 149 -10.39 5.17 7.94
N LEU A 150 -11.70 5.37 7.98
CA LEU A 150 -12.61 4.83 6.97
C LEU A 150 -12.85 5.88 5.88
N ILE A 151 -12.89 5.41 4.65
CA ILE A 151 -13.14 6.27 3.50
C ILE A 151 -14.52 6.00 2.93
#